data_7bd9fe95c13d6b04c38daf2e1e3f678c
#
_entry.id   7bd9fe95c13d6b04c38daf2e1e3f678c
#
_cell.length_a   1.000
_cell.length_b   1.000
_cell.length_c   1.000
_cell.angle_alpha   90.00
_cell.angle_beta   90.00
_cell.angle_gamma   90.00
#
_symmetry.space_group_name_H-M   'P 1'
#
loop_
_entity.id
_entity.type
_entity.pdbx_description
1 polymer ?
#
loop_
_entity_poly.entity_id
_entity_poly.type
_entity_poly.pdbx_seq_one_letter_code
_entity_poly.pdbx_strand_id
1 'polypeptide(L)'
;STPIKSSAASDVYKRQALALTSLDAVARIGRMSFQELFSVDDMEHAEGWRKLFCNTYFSTVVTLVCGFILTKIGYANIWPLFGSANQLLSALVILTLCVFLKVTGRSNKMLFPPLIIMLCVTFTALVQRTIAMVKAIKLAASVTIPAGQTSWGSVFIANGLQLIIAILLIVLGVIIVVNSVKSYAKSEKNSEKAAA
;
A
#
# COMPACT_ATOMS: atom_id res chain seq x y z
N SER A 1 4.34 -37.67 32.06
CA SER A 1 5.07 -36.57 31.45
C SER A 1 4.71 -36.40 30.00
N THR A 2 4.09 -35.61 29.49
CA THR A 2 3.60 -34.26 29.41
C THR A 2 3.04 -34.00 28.02
N PRO A 3 1.75 -34.26 27.78
CA PRO A 3 1.10 -33.97 26.50
C PRO A 3 1.11 -32.46 26.17
N ILE A 4 1.25 -31.59 27.17
CA ILE A 4 1.26 -30.11 27.02
C ILE A 4 2.50 -29.62 26.27
N LYS A 5 3.69 -30.19 26.49
CA LYS A 5 4.92 -29.80 25.80
C LYS A 5 4.89 -30.21 24.31
N SER A 6 4.31 -31.33 23.99
CA SER A 6 4.18 -31.80 22.61
C SER A 6 3.14 -30.95 21.82
N SER A 7 2.05 -30.55 22.47
CA SER A 7 1.07 -29.63 21.89
C SER A 7 1.67 -28.24 21.56
N ALA A 8 2.40 -27.66 22.53
CA ALA A 8 3.06 -26.37 22.32
C ALA A 8 4.10 -26.41 21.19
N ALA A 9 4.89 -27.49 21.10
CA ALA A 9 5.85 -27.67 20.00
C ALA A 9 5.15 -27.84 18.66
N SER A 10 4.03 -28.56 18.60
CA SER A 10 3.19 -28.69 17.40
C SER A 10 2.60 -27.35 16.96
N ASP A 11 2.17 -26.52 17.90
CA ASP A 11 1.59 -25.20 17.59
C ASP A 11 2.65 -24.22 17.10
N VAL A 12 3.86 -24.26 17.64
CA VAL A 12 5.01 -23.48 17.14
C VAL A 12 5.35 -23.91 15.73
N TYR A 13 5.43 -25.20 15.45
CA TYR A 13 5.70 -25.72 14.11
C TYR A 13 4.62 -25.29 13.08
N LYS A 14 3.36 -25.41 13.45
CA LYS A 14 2.23 -24.98 12.59
C LYS A 14 2.30 -23.48 12.26
N ARG A 15 2.60 -22.65 13.26
CA ARG A 15 2.77 -21.20 13.06
C ARG A 15 3.94 -20.88 12.15
N GLN A 16 5.08 -21.57 12.32
CA GLN A 16 6.24 -21.40 11.46
C GLN A 16 5.97 -21.84 10.02
N ALA A 17 5.31 -22.99 9.83
CA ALA A 17 4.94 -23.47 8.51
C ALA A 17 3.97 -22.50 7.81
N LEU A 18 2.97 -21.98 8.53
CA LEU A 18 2.05 -20.98 8.02
C LEU A 18 2.77 -19.67 7.64
N ALA A 19 3.70 -19.21 8.48
CA ALA A 19 4.50 -18.02 8.21
C ALA A 19 5.36 -18.18 6.95
N LEU A 20 6.02 -19.32 6.78
CA LEU A 20 6.84 -19.63 5.59
C LEU A 20 6.00 -19.69 4.31
N THR A 21 4.84 -20.35 4.36
CA THR A 21 3.92 -20.42 3.22
C THR A 21 3.40 -19.03 2.83
N SER A 22 3.05 -18.22 3.83
CA SER A 22 2.60 -16.84 3.60
C SER A 22 3.70 -15.97 3.02
N LEU A 23 4.95 -16.13 3.50
CA LEU A 23 6.11 -15.41 2.99
C LEU A 23 6.38 -15.73 1.52
N ASP A 24 6.33 -17.01 1.13
CA ASP A 24 6.49 -17.43 -0.26
C ASP A 24 5.40 -16.82 -1.16
N ALA A 25 4.14 -16.88 -0.73
CA ALA A 25 3.02 -16.30 -1.47
C ALA A 25 3.18 -14.77 -1.64
N VAL A 26 3.53 -14.05 -0.57
CA VAL A 26 3.74 -12.60 -0.59
C VAL A 26 4.94 -12.23 -1.48
N ALA A 27 6.03 -12.99 -1.42
CA ALA A 27 7.20 -12.76 -2.28
C ALA A 27 6.85 -12.94 -3.77
N ARG A 28 6.02 -13.92 -4.11
CA ARG A 28 5.53 -14.12 -5.50
C ARG A 28 4.64 -12.98 -5.96
N ILE A 29 3.69 -12.56 -5.13
CA ILE A 29 2.79 -11.43 -5.44
C ILE A 29 3.61 -10.15 -5.59
N GLY A 30 4.53 -9.86 -4.67
CA GLY A 30 5.39 -8.69 -4.74
C GLY A 30 6.24 -8.65 -6.01
N ARG A 31 6.82 -9.79 -6.41
CA ARG A 31 7.55 -9.93 -7.66
C ARG A 31 6.65 -9.66 -8.88
N MET A 32 5.46 -10.27 -8.93
CA MET A 32 4.51 -10.08 -10.03
C MET A 32 4.10 -8.61 -10.14
N SER A 33 3.71 -7.99 -9.04
CA SER A 33 3.33 -6.58 -9.01
C SER A 33 4.49 -5.65 -9.44
N PHE A 34 5.72 -5.99 -9.04
CA PHE A 34 6.90 -5.24 -9.46
C PHE A 34 7.15 -5.39 -10.96
N GLN A 35 7.04 -6.59 -11.52
CA GLN A 35 7.18 -6.83 -12.95
C GLN A 35 6.09 -6.12 -13.75
N GLU A 36 4.84 -6.16 -13.28
CA GLU A 36 3.71 -5.51 -13.93
C GLU A 36 3.84 -3.99 -13.99
N LEU A 37 4.43 -3.38 -12.94
CA LEU A 37 4.71 -1.95 -12.90
C LEU A 37 5.62 -1.48 -14.04
N PHE A 38 6.56 -2.34 -14.48
CA PHE A 38 7.54 -2.04 -15.53
C PHE A 38 7.23 -2.73 -16.86
N SER A 39 6.19 -3.58 -16.91
CA SER A 39 5.78 -4.26 -18.13
C SER A 39 5.15 -3.26 -19.12
N VAL A 40 5.42 -3.48 -20.40
CA VAL A 40 4.85 -2.72 -21.53
C VAL A 40 4.35 -3.73 -22.54
N ASP A 41 3.27 -3.40 -23.25
CA ASP A 41 2.63 -4.28 -24.22
C ASP A 41 3.60 -4.78 -25.32
N ASP A 42 4.64 -3.99 -25.66
CA ASP A 42 5.71 -4.35 -26.61
C ASP A 42 7.06 -4.55 -25.92
N MET A 43 7.28 -5.75 -25.37
CA MET A 43 8.53 -6.12 -24.69
C MET A 43 9.73 -6.31 -25.65
N GLU A 44 9.50 -6.48 -26.95
CA GLU A 44 10.58 -6.64 -27.94
C GLU A 44 11.33 -5.33 -28.20
N HIS A 45 10.62 -4.20 -28.12
CA HIS A 45 11.18 -2.85 -28.33
C HIS A 45 11.46 -2.11 -27.02
N ALA A 46 11.32 -2.77 -25.86
CA ALA A 46 11.57 -2.15 -24.57
C ALA A 46 13.08 -1.89 -24.37
N GLU A 47 13.40 -0.69 -23.86
CA GLU A 47 14.76 -0.31 -23.49
C GLU A 47 15.38 -1.33 -22.53
N GLY A 48 16.69 -1.57 -22.62
CA GLY A 48 17.40 -2.60 -21.86
C GLY A 48 17.17 -2.57 -20.34
N TRP A 49 16.90 -1.40 -19.77
CA TRP A 49 16.57 -1.21 -18.36
C TRP A 49 15.25 -1.89 -17.98
N ARG A 50 14.21 -1.75 -18.78
CA ARG A 50 12.90 -2.39 -18.54
C ARG A 50 13.00 -3.90 -18.63
N LYS A 51 13.79 -4.41 -19.57
CA LYS A 51 14.08 -5.84 -19.71
C LYS A 51 14.78 -6.42 -18.48
N LEU A 52 15.66 -5.63 -17.84
CA LEU A 52 16.30 -5.99 -16.58
C LEU A 52 15.28 -6.04 -15.43
N PHE A 53 14.40 -5.04 -15.30
CA PHE A 53 13.38 -4.97 -14.24
C PHE A 53 12.30 -6.05 -14.39
N CYS A 54 11.97 -6.47 -15.60
CA CYS A 54 11.05 -7.57 -15.87
C CYS A 54 11.68 -8.95 -15.70
N ASN A 55 13.01 -9.04 -15.53
CA ASN A 55 13.68 -10.31 -15.27
C ASN A 55 13.25 -10.88 -13.93
N THR A 56 12.82 -12.15 -13.93
CA THR A 56 12.29 -12.85 -12.75
C THR A 56 13.27 -12.89 -11.59
N TYR A 57 14.55 -13.12 -11.86
CA TYR A 57 15.58 -13.19 -10.82
C TYR A 57 15.85 -11.81 -10.22
N PHE A 58 16.02 -10.79 -11.04
CA PHE A 58 16.26 -9.42 -10.60
C PHE A 58 15.08 -8.90 -9.77
N SER A 59 13.87 -9.06 -10.27
CA SER A 59 12.65 -8.65 -9.57
C SER A 59 12.47 -9.35 -8.21
N THR A 60 12.82 -10.65 -8.13
CA THR A 60 12.79 -11.38 -6.86
C THR A 60 13.80 -10.83 -5.86
N VAL A 61 15.04 -10.58 -6.29
CA VAL A 61 16.09 -10.02 -5.42
C VAL A 61 15.67 -8.64 -4.90
N VAL A 62 15.18 -7.77 -5.77
CA VAL A 62 14.70 -6.43 -5.39
C VAL A 62 13.57 -6.52 -4.36
N THR A 63 12.58 -7.37 -4.59
CA THR A 63 11.45 -7.57 -3.67
C THR A 63 11.92 -8.06 -2.30
N LEU A 64 12.85 -9.02 -2.26
CA LEU A 64 13.40 -9.56 -1.01
C LEU A 64 14.26 -8.53 -0.26
N VAL A 65 15.08 -7.76 -0.98
CA VAL A 65 15.90 -6.69 -0.38
C VAL A 65 15.00 -5.60 0.20
N CYS A 66 13.96 -5.16 -0.52
CA CYS A 66 12.99 -4.21 0.00
C CYS A 66 12.28 -4.76 1.24
N GLY A 67 11.84 -6.01 1.24
CA GLY A 67 11.24 -6.67 2.40
C GLY A 67 12.19 -6.72 3.59
N PHE A 68 13.47 -7.04 3.37
CA PHE A 68 14.48 -7.06 4.42
C PHE A 68 14.71 -5.66 5.03
N ILE A 69 14.81 -4.63 4.21
CA ILE A 69 14.94 -3.23 4.68
C ILE A 69 13.73 -2.84 5.52
N LEU A 70 12.51 -3.15 5.07
CA LEU A 70 11.28 -2.90 5.83
C LEU A 70 11.28 -3.62 7.18
N THR A 71 11.79 -4.85 7.24
CA THR A 71 11.92 -5.60 8.50
C THR A 71 12.87 -4.90 9.48
N LYS A 72 13.95 -4.29 9.00
CA LYS A 72 14.89 -3.52 9.84
C LYS A 72 14.29 -2.22 10.41
N ILE A 73 13.36 -1.59 9.69
CA ILE A 73 12.65 -0.40 10.14
C ILE A 73 11.70 -0.71 11.31
N GLY A 74 11.25 -1.96 11.41
CA GLY A 74 10.33 -2.44 12.43
C GLY A 74 8.85 -2.32 12.01
N TYR A 75 8.11 -3.40 12.19
CA TYR A 75 6.71 -3.52 11.76
C TYR A 75 5.78 -2.49 12.42
N ALA A 76 6.04 -2.12 13.67
CA ALA A 76 5.21 -1.17 14.41
C ALA A 76 5.16 0.23 13.75
N ASN A 77 6.23 0.62 13.06
CA ASN A 77 6.31 1.88 12.35
C ASN A 77 5.57 1.84 11.00
N ILE A 78 5.55 0.68 10.36
CA ILE A 78 4.95 0.50 9.02
C ILE A 78 3.46 0.19 9.11
N TRP A 79 3.02 -0.45 10.21
CA TRP A 79 1.65 -0.91 10.40
C TRP A 79 0.57 0.16 10.17
N PRO A 80 0.69 1.39 10.69
CA PRO A 80 -0.31 2.42 10.47
C PRO A 80 -0.38 2.89 9.01
N LEU A 81 0.75 2.86 8.31
CA LEU A 81 0.81 3.22 6.89
C LEU A 81 0.14 2.15 6.04
N PHE A 82 0.38 0.87 6.37
CA PHE A 82 -0.29 -0.26 5.76
C PHE A 82 -1.81 -0.20 5.96
N GLY A 83 -2.28 0.16 7.17
CA GLY A 83 -3.69 0.39 7.45
C GLY A 83 -4.31 1.47 6.56
N SER A 84 -3.62 2.60 6.40
CA SER A 84 -4.08 3.70 5.53
C SER A 84 -4.11 3.30 4.05
N ALA A 85 -3.13 2.54 3.57
CA ALA A 85 -3.10 2.02 2.21
C ALA A 85 -4.27 1.05 1.96
N ASN A 86 -4.57 0.17 2.92
CA ASN A 86 -5.69 -0.75 2.83
C ASN A 86 -7.06 -0.04 2.83
N GLN A 87 -7.22 1.02 3.62
CA GLN A 87 -8.41 1.86 3.59
C GLN A 87 -8.57 2.57 2.24
N LEU A 88 -7.47 3.09 1.67
CA LEU A 88 -7.50 3.69 0.35
C LEU A 88 -7.91 2.68 -0.73
N LEU A 89 -7.39 1.46 -0.66
CA LEU A 89 -7.79 0.37 -1.55
C LEU A 89 -9.30 0.06 -1.42
N SER A 90 -9.83 0.00 -0.21
CA SER A 90 -11.26 -0.23 0.04
C SER A 90 -12.13 0.89 -0.54
N ALA A 91 -11.71 2.15 -0.40
CA ALA A 91 -12.40 3.29 -1.01
C ALA A 91 -12.40 3.18 -2.55
N LEU A 92 -11.29 2.72 -3.13
CA LEU A 92 -11.14 2.52 -4.57
C LEU A 92 -12.08 1.41 -5.08
N VAL A 93 -12.23 0.31 -4.34
CA VAL A 93 -13.16 -0.77 -4.67
C VAL A 93 -14.60 -0.27 -4.65
N ILE A 94 -15.03 0.47 -3.62
CA ILE A 94 -16.37 1.04 -3.54
C ILE A 94 -16.62 1.99 -4.72
N LEU A 95 -15.64 2.80 -5.06
CA LEU A 95 -15.69 3.74 -6.18
C LEU A 95 -15.86 3.03 -7.53
N THR A 96 -15.08 1.98 -7.77
CA THR A 96 -15.20 1.13 -8.96
C THR A 96 -16.58 0.48 -9.03
N LEU A 97 -17.11 0.03 -7.91
CA LEU A 97 -18.46 -0.53 -7.81
C LEU A 97 -19.54 0.52 -8.12
N CYS A 98 -19.37 1.77 -7.68
CA CYS A 98 -20.27 2.87 -8.04
C CYS A 98 -20.31 3.11 -9.56
N VAL A 99 -19.16 3.11 -10.21
CA VAL A 99 -19.07 3.27 -11.67
C VAL A 99 -19.70 2.08 -12.38
N PHE A 100 -19.40 0.87 -11.93
CA PHE A 100 -19.97 -0.36 -12.51
C PHE A 100 -21.50 -0.40 -12.42
N LEU A 101 -22.08 -0.08 -11.26
CA LEU A 101 -23.53 -0.04 -11.07
C LEU A 101 -24.18 1.01 -11.97
N LYS A 102 -23.53 2.16 -12.16
CA LYS A 102 -24.05 3.20 -13.05
C LYS A 102 -24.06 2.74 -14.52
N VAL A 103 -22.98 2.10 -14.96
CA VAL A 103 -22.89 1.57 -16.33
C VAL A 103 -23.93 0.48 -16.57
N THR A 104 -24.24 -0.32 -15.54
CA THR A 104 -25.25 -1.40 -15.60
C THR A 104 -26.69 -0.89 -15.44
N GLY A 105 -26.89 0.44 -15.26
CA GLY A 105 -28.24 1.05 -15.13
C GLY A 105 -28.89 0.85 -13.78
N ARG A 106 -28.14 0.39 -12.75
CA ARG A 106 -28.66 0.18 -11.39
C ARG A 106 -28.41 1.41 -10.51
N SER A 107 -29.30 1.60 -9.52
CA SER A 107 -29.16 2.68 -8.54
C SER A 107 -27.93 2.47 -7.66
N ASN A 108 -27.02 3.46 -7.63
CA ASN A 108 -25.77 3.45 -6.86
C ASN A 108 -25.79 4.42 -5.67
N LYS A 109 -26.93 5.05 -5.38
CA LYS A 109 -27.04 6.09 -4.34
C LYS A 109 -26.61 5.63 -2.95
N MET A 110 -26.82 4.35 -2.62
CA MET A 110 -26.44 3.78 -1.30
C MET A 110 -24.92 3.66 -1.10
N LEU A 111 -24.12 3.68 -2.15
CA LEU A 111 -22.67 3.53 -2.04
C LEU A 111 -21.93 4.86 -1.80
N PHE A 112 -22.56 5.99 -2.05
CA PHE A 112 -21.95 7.32 -1.86
C PHE A 112 -21.66 7.65 -0.38
N PRO A 113 -22.58 7.44 0.59
CA PRO A 113 -22.29 7.75 1.98
C PRO A 113 -21.06 6.99 2.52
N PRO A 114 -20.93 5.67 2.41
CA PRO A 114 -19.76 4.94 2.88
C PRO A 114 -18.49 5.34 2.13
N LEU A 115 -18.56 5.65 0.83
CA LEU A 115 -17.42 6.12 0.06
C LEU A 115 -16.87 7.44 0.60
N ILE A 116 -17.74 8.42 0.83
CA ILE A 116 -17.33 9.74 1.34
C ILE A 116 -16.72 9.60 2.74
N ILE A 117 -17.35 8.83 3.63
CA ILE A 117 -16.83 8.59 4.97
C ILE A 117 -15.45 7.94 4.91
N MET A 118 -15.28 6.89 4.10
CA MET A 118 -14.00 6.20 3.96
C MET A 118 -12.91 7.12 3.43
N LEU A 119 -13.21 7.94 2.43
CA LEU A 119 -12.25 8.92 1.89
C LEU A 119 -11.86 9.96 2.93
N CYS A 120 -12.82 10.56 3.63
CA CYS A 120 -12.55 11.54 4.69
C CYS A 120 -11.66 10.95 5.79
N VAL A 121 -11.99 9.76 6.29
CA VAL A 121 -11.21 9.08 7.33
C VAL A 121 -9.79 8.77 6.84
N THR A 122 -9.66 8.25 5.63
CA THR A 122 -8.35 7.89 5.05
C THR A 122 -7.46 9.11 4.86
N PHE A 123 -7.97 10.18 4.25
CA PHE A 123 -7.19 11.40 4.05
C PHE A 123 -6.82 12.06 5.38
N THR A 124 -7.73 12.12 6.35
CA THR A 124 -7.45 12.65 7.69
C THR A 124 -6.34 11.84 8.38
N ALA A 125 -6.41 10.51 8.32
CA ALA A 125 -5.39 9.63 8.89
C ALA A 125 -4.01 9.83 8.23
N LEU A 126 -3.96 9.93 6.88
CA LEU A 126 -2.72 10.17 6.15
C LEU A 126 -2.10 11.54 6.48
N VAL A 127 -2.92 12.59 6.55
CA VAL A 127 -2.45 13.93 6.92
C VAL A 127 -1.92 13.96 8.35
N GLN A 128 -2.65 13.40 9.32
CA GLN A 128 -2.19 13.31 10.71
C GLN A 128 -0.86 12.54 10.82
N ARG A 129 -0.72 11.44 10.07
CA ARG A 129 0.53 10.68 10.01
C ARG A 129 1.68 11.48 9.44
N THR A 130 1.46 12.18 8.34
CA THR A 130 2.47 13.05 7.72
C THR A 130 2.94 14.12 8.69
N ILE A 131 2.02 14.78 9.40
CA ILE A 131 2.34 15.80 10.42
C ILE A 131 3.14 15.17 11.57
N ALA A 132 2.76 13.99 12.05
CA ALA A 132 3.46 13.30 13.13
C ALA A 132 4.89 12.93 12.73
N MET A 133 5.10 12.44 11.50
CA MET A 133 6.43 12.11 10.96
C MET A 133 7.32 13.34 10.81
N VAL A 134 6.77 14.44 10.29
CA VAL A 134 7.51 15.72 10.18
C VAL A 134 7.91 16.24 11.57
N LYS A 135 7.02 16.16 12.57
CA LYS A 135 7.33 16.51 13.96
C LYS A 135 8.44 15.61 14.54
N ALA A 136 8.35 14.30 14.31
CA ALA A 136 9.37 13.36 14.78
C ALA A 136 10.74 13.62 14.16
N ILE A 137 10.81 13.93 12.87
CA ILE A 137 12.06 14.29 12.17
C ILE A 137 12.63 15.61 12.72
N LYS A 138 11.78 16.63 12.92
CA LYS A 138 12.22 17.91 13.51
C LYS A 138 12.73 17.75 14.93
N LEU A 139 12.04 16.95 15.76
CA LEU A 139 12.46 16.66 17.12
C LEU A 139 13.79 15.89 17.15
N ALA A 140 13.95 14.90 16.29
CA ALA A 140 15.20 14.15 16.14
C ALA A 140 16.38 15.04 15.68
N ALA A 141 16.11 16.08 14.90
CA ALA A 141 17.12 17.03 14.44
C ALA A 141 17.52 18.06 15.54
N SER A 142 16.61 18.32 16.49
CA SER A 142 16.83 19.34 17.56
C SER A 142 17.37 18.78 18.86
N VAL A 143 17.28 17.48 19.10
CA VAL A 143 17.71 16.82 20.34
C VAL A 143 18.96 15.99 20.10
N THR A 144 20.03 16.30 20.84
CA THR A 144 21.22 15.45 20.90
C THR A 144 20.83 14.17 21.67
N ILE A 145 20.63 13.04 20.96
CA ILE A 145 20.27 11.76 21.57
C ILE A 145 21.44 11.26 22.39
N PRO A 146 21.25 10.88 23.68
CA PRO A 146 22.31 10.28 24.50
C PRO A 146 22.85 9.01 23.82
N ALA A 147 24.15 8.84 23.85
CA ALA A 147 24.84 7.67 23.32
C ALA A 147 24.30 6.39 23.95
N GLY A 148 23.55 5.59 23.19
CA GLY A 148 23.00 4.30 23.64
C GLY A 148 21.62 3.95 23.12
N GLN A 149 20.86 4.89 22.57
CA GLN A 149 19.53 4.59 21.97
C GLN A 149 19.53 4.96 20.49
N THR A 150 19.27 3.96 19.66
CA THR A 150 19.00 4.02 18.21
C THR A 150 19.74 5.11 17.41
N SER A 151 20.70 4.67 16.62
CA SER A 151 21.49 5.51 15.72
C SER A 151 20.60 6.53 14.99
N TRP A 152 21.02 7.79 14.92
CA TRP A 152 20.42 8.88 14.14
C TRP A 152 19.95 8.40 12.74
N GLY A 153 20.77 7.57 12.11
CA GLY A 153 20.47 7.00 10.81
C GLY A 153 19.19 6.15 10.78
N SER A 154 18.92 5.36 11.79
CA SER A 154 17.74 4.49 11.81
C SER A 154 16.42 5.27 11.97
N VAL A 155 16.42 6.31 12.81
CA VAL A 155 15.24 7.18 13.00
C VAL A 155 14.98 8.00 11.73
N PHE A 156 16.04 8.53 11.11
CA PHE A 156 15.91 9.34 9.90
C PHE A 156 15.49 8.50 8.70
N ILE A 157 16.05 7.30 8.53
CA ILE A 157 15.69 6.38 7.45
C ILE A 157 14.26 5.87 7.65
N ALA A 158 13.88 5.47 8.87
CA ALA A 158 12.55 4.94 9.14
C ALA A 158 11.46 5.99 8.91
N ASN A 159 11.59 7.19 9.50
CA ASN A 159 10.59 8.25 9.35
C ASN A 159 10.63 8.89 7.97
N GLY A 160 11.80 9.01 7.34
CA GLY A 160 11.94 9.55 5.99
C GLY A 160 11.28 8.66 4.93
N LEU A 161 11.52 7.34 4.99
CA LEU A 161 10.89 6.40 4.07
C LEU A 161 9.36 6.38 4.26
N GLN A 162 8.89 6.38 5.51
CA GLN A 162 7.46 6.45 5.81
C GLN A 162 6.83 7.75 5.28
N LEU A 163 7.53 8.88 5.40
CA LEU A 163 7.07 10.17 4.89
C LEU A 163 6.91 10.13 3.36
N ILE A 164 7.89 9.58 2.65
CA ILE A 164 7.84 9.44 1.19
C ILE A 164 6.63 8.59 0.79
N ILE A 165 6.44 7.44 1.42
CA ILE A 165 5.31 6.55 1.14
C ILE A 165 3.97 7.23 1.48
N ALA A 166 3.87 7.96 2.60
CA ALA A 166 2.64 8.67 2.97
C ALA A 166 2.27 9.75 1.94
N ILE A 167 3.24 10.53 1.48
CA ILE A 167 3.03 11.54 0.44
C ILE A 167 2.59 10.87 -0.87
N LEU A 168 3.25 9.79 -1.26
CA LEU A 168 2.90 9.03 -2.47
C LEU A 168 1.48 8.48 -2.40
N LEU A 169 1.05 7.96 -1.25
CA LEU A 169 -0.33 7.51 -1.02
C LEU A 169 -1.34 8.66 -1.09
N ILE A 170 -1.02 9.84 -0.57
CA ILE A 170 -1.88 11.01 -0.67
C ILE A 170 -2.05 11.43 -2.13
N VAL A 171 -0.94 11.56 -2.86
CA VAL A 171 -0.95 11.93 -4.28
C VAL A 171 -1.75 10.90 -5.10
N LEU A 172 -1.48 9.62 -4.90
CA LEU A 172 -2.20 8.53 -5.56
C LEU A 172 -3.71 8.59 -5.25
N GLY A 173 -4.06 8.79 -3.98
CA GLY A 173 -5.45 8.92 -3.54
C GLY A 173 -6.17 10.09 -4.22
N VAL A 174 -5.53 11.25 -4.30
CA VAL A 174 -6.09 12.43 -4.99
C VAL A 174 -6.27 12.16 -6.49
N ILE A 175 -5.27 11.58 -7.15
CA ILE A 175 -5.37 11.24 -8.59
C ILE A 175 -6.53 10.30 -8.84
N ILE A 176 -6.68 9.26 -8.03
CA ILE A 176 -7.76 8.29 -8.15
C ILE A 176 -9.12 8.96 -7.97
N VAL A 177 -9.30 9.77 -6.92
CA VAL A 177 -10.56 10.49 -6.66
C VAL A 177 -10.90 11.41 -7.82
N VAL A 178 -9.95 12.21 -8.31
CA VAL A 178 -10.17 13.13 -9.44
C VAL A 178 -10.55 12.38 -10.70
N ASN A 179 -9.83 11.32 -11.05
CA ASN A 179 -10.12 10.52 -12.25
C ASN A 179 -11.49 9.84 -12.15
N SER A 180 -11.86 9.39 -10.98
CA SER A 180 -13.14 8.73 -10.78
C SER A 180 -14.31 9.69 -10.81
N VAL A 181 -14.18 10.87 -10.22
CA VAL A 181 -15.20 11.94 -10.35
C VAL A 181 -15.37 12.35 -11.83
N LYS A 182 -14.27 12.50 -12.58
CA LYS A 182 -14.32 12.77 -14.02
C LYS A 182 -15.01 11.65 -14.80
N SER A 183 -14.69 10.39 -14.50
CA SER A 183 -15.30 9.23 -15.15
C SER A 183 -16.80 9.16 -14.85
N TYR A 184 -17.18 9.43 -13.60
CA TYR A 184 -18.57 9.49 -13.18
C TYR A 184 -19.35 10.59 -13.92
N ALA A 185 -18.82 11.81 -13.98
CA ALA A 185 -19.43 12.94 -14.69
C ALA A 185 -19.54 12.69 -16.20
N LYS A 186 -18.54 12.03 -16.81
CA LYS A 186 -18.58 11.63 -18.22
C LYS A 186 -19.67 10.59 -18.50
N SER A 187 -19.84 9.63 -17.61
CA SER A 187 -20.88 8.61 -17.69
C SER A 187 -22.28 9.22 -17.55
N GLU A 188 -22.44 10.27 -16.74
CA GLU A 188 -23.69 11.01 -16.58
C GLU A 188 -24.12 11.70 -17.87
N LYS A 189 -23.19 12.45 -18.50
CA LYS A 189 -23.43 13.12 -19.77
C LYS A 189 -23.78 12.15 -20.92
N ASN A 190 -23.19 10.98 -20.94
CA ASN A 190 -23.48 9.97 -21.94
C ASN A 190 -24.86 9.32 -21.72
N SER A 191 -25.28 9.15 -20.48
CA SER A 191 -26.59 8.61 -20.12
C SER A 191 -27.73 9.59 -20.46
N GLU A 192 -27.52 10.90 -20.26
CA GLU A 192 -28.46 11.94 -20.67
C GLU A 192 -28.60 12.05 -22.21
N LYS A 193 -27.48 11.92 -22.95
CA LYS A 193 -27.51 11.92 -24.43
C LYS A 193 -28.15 10.67 -25.03
N ALA A 194 -28.21 9.57 -24.33
CA ALA A 194 -28.89 8.35 -24.79
C ALA A 194 -30.39 8.33 -24.45
N ALA A 195 -30.81 9.21 -23.53
CA ALA A 195 -32.21 9.36 -23.14
C ALA A 195 -32.97 10.51 -23.82
N ALA A 196 -32.24 11.38 -24.56
CA ALA A 196 -32.76 12.46 -25.41
C ALA A 196 -32.81 12.04 -26.88
#